data_a3c8fecca7d2636224165bce076b2d91
#
_entry.id   a3c8fecca7d2636224165bce076b2d91
#
_cell.length_a   1.000
_cell.length_b   1.000
_cell.length_c   1.000
_cell.angle_alpha   90.00
_cell.angle_beta   90.00
_cell.angle_gamma   90.00
#
_symmetry.space_group_name_H-M   'P 1'
#
loop_
_entity.id
_entity.type
_entity.pdbx_description
1 polymer ?
#
loop_
_entity_poly.entity_id
_entity_poly.type
_entity_poly.pdbx_seq_one_letter_code
_entity_poly.pdbx_strand_id
1 'polypeptide(L)'
;KAPLAVPYELEVEVRLEDESGAAGLVFHADGQNKHYGFYPTNESLRLTCFEGQSVYSWNILNTVSSQVYRPGQWNSLRVKLQENGKIMCFVNNQLVIELTDNSLQNGKIGLCKFRAPTAEFRNFKQAKSFPSFFIPQQTRRKINNITKNLTDLDSLTEQDFERLVTIGSSVPQALQNQAVRLEKKSTNLNRLAQDIKDRLLINELTQSLAHEDENSVDLLRSALLIARLQNQNFDLTTYLDKAERIAQKIESHFPKKATGEEKLKIVVHQLFVEMGYHGSTLDYSHPSNSYINEVMDDREGLPITLSVLFIELANRLDLPVSGLGLPGHFIAMYRDESNSKSKEILVDPFGGKIITRKEASQITGLRLSEKDFQPSSKKDIITRMLRNLIQSASNNGDHNTRLLYINAILGIEPKD
;
A
#
# COMPACT_ATOMS: atom_id res chain seq x y z
N LYS A 1 41.82 -9.07 17.75
CA LYS A 1 42.67 -8.10 18.47
C LYS A 1 42.16 -8.00 19.91
N ALA A 2 43.08 -7.88 20.89
CA ALA A 2 42.68 -7.60 22.27
C ALA A 2 42.04 -6.20 22.35
N PRO A 3 40.90 -6.02 23.01
CA PRO A 3 40.28 -4.73 23.17
C PRO A 3 41.01 -3.87 24.20
N LEU A 4 40.75 -2.58 24.17
CA LEU A 4 40.96 -1.71 25.32
C LEU A 4 40.01 -2.14 26.44
N ALA A 5 40.38 -1.82 27.70
CA ALA A 5 39.40 -1.94 28.80
C ALA A 5 38.22 -1.02 28.56
N VAL A 6 37.03 -1.44 29.00
CA VAL A 6 35.82 -0.59 28.98
C VAL A 6 36.08 0.65 29.87
N PRO A 7 35.70 1.88 29.44
CA PRO A 7 34.92 2.21 28.26
C PRO A 7 35.77 2.29 26.97
N TYR A 8 35.19 1.85 25.87
CA TYR A 8 35.81 2.03 24.54
C TYR A 8 34.78 2.12 23.43
N GLU A 9 35.22 2.56 22.26
CA GLU A 9 34.42 2.67 21.06
C GLU A 9 35.06 1.89 19.90
N LEU A 10 34.21 1.28 19.07
CA LEU A 10 34.59 0.61 17.83
C LEU A 10 33.88 1.28 16.67
N GLU A 11 34.56 1.41 15.53
CA GLU A 11 33.97 1.93 14.30
C GLU A 11 34.48 1.14 13.10
N VAL A 12 33.60 0.91 12.13
CA VAL A 12 33.93 0.33 10.83
C VAL A 12 32.99 0.92 9.78
N GLU A 13 33.47 1.06 8.57
CA GLU A 13 32.60 1.28 7.41
C GLU A 13 32.34 -0.05 6.73
N VAL A 14 31.07 -0.35 6.46
CA VAL A 14 30.61 -1.59 5.82
C VAL A 14 29.73 -1.27 4.63
N ARG A 15 29.86 -2.07 3.55
CA ARG A 15 28.95 -2.11 2.41
C ARG A 15 28.51 -3.54 2.18
N LEU A 16 27.20 -3.74 2.08
CA LEU A 16 26.55 -5.00 1.76
C LEU A 16 25.79 -4.82 0.45
N GLU A 17 26.07 -5.63 -0.55
CA GLU A 17 25.31 -5.66 -1.79
C GLU A 17 24.07 -6.55 -1.67
N ASP A 18 24.16 -7.58 -0.83
CA ASP A 18 23.06 -8.52 -0.52
C ASP A 18 22.90 -8.62 1.00
N GLU A 19 21.73 -8.29 1.48
CA GLU A 19 21.36 -8.30 2.91
C GLU A 19 20.61 -9.57 3.35
N SER A 20 20.57 -10.62 2.52
CA SER A 20 20.07 -11.94 2.90
C SER A 20 20.87 -12.57 4.05
N GLY A 21 22.10 -12.09 4.27
CA GLY A 21 22.94 -12.36 5.41
C GLY A 21 23.16 -11.14 6.29
N ALA A 22 24.28 -11.13 7.00
CA ALA A 22 24.66 -10.05 7.91
C ALA A 22 26.19 -9.86 7.93
N ALA A 23 26.65 -8.62 8.08
CA ALA A 23 28.06 -8.32 8.31
C ALA A 23 28.23 -7.01 9.10
N GLY A 24 29.14 -6.99 10.08
CA GLY A 24 29.35 -5.82 10.91
C GLY A 24 30.38 -6.02 12.02
N LEU A 25 30.13 -5.38 13.16
CA LEU A 25 30.99 -5.36 14.33
C LEU A 25 30.70 -6.52 15.27
N VAL A 26 31.79 -7.11 15.83
CA VAL A 26 31.75 -8.07 16.92
C VAL A 26 32.55 -7.50 18.09
N PHE A 27 32.03 -7.68 19.30
CA PHE A 27 32.68 -7.26 20.54
C PHE A 27 32.36 -8.20 21.69
N HIS A 28 33.16 -8.18 22.75
CA HIS A 28 33.17 -9.10 23.88
C HIS A 28 33.17 -10.59 23.44
N ALA A 29 33.92 -10.90 22.37
CA ALA A 29 34.00 -12.24 21.84
C ALA A 29 35.01 -13.10 22.63
N ASP A 30 34.63 -14.33 23.01
CA ASP A 30 35.52 -15.30 23.63
C ASP A 30 36.50 -15.92 22.63
N GLY A 31 36.26 -15.71 21.34
CA GLY A 31 37.03 -16.26 20.21
C GLY A 31 36.56 -17.65 19.79
N GLN A 32 35.46 -18.15 20.37
CA GLN A 32 34.79 -19.38 20.01
C GLN A 32 33.34 -19.15 19.64
N ASN A 33 32.45 -19.04 20.61
CA ASN A 33 31.02 -19.08 20.35
C ASN A 33 30.22 -17.97 21.06
N LYS A 34 30.86 -17.14 21.90
CA LYS A 34 30.15 -16.07 22.64
C LYS A 34 30.62 -14.71 22.13
N HIS A 35 29.68 -13.85 21.78
CA HIS A 35 29.97 -12.47 21.36
C HIS A 35 28.70 -11.65 21.24
N TYR A 36 28.84 -10.33 21.30
CA TYR A 36 27.84 -9.41 20.76
C TYR A 36 28.14 -9.13 19.29
N GLY A 37 27.05 -8.98 18.50
CA GLY A 37 27.13 -8.57 17.09
C GLY A 37 26.25 -7.35 16.84
N PHE A 38 26.79 -6.33 16.16
CA PHE A 38 26.00 -5.21 15.64
C PHE A 38 26.21 -5.10 14.12
N TYR A 39 25.12 -5.27 13.37
CA TYR A 39 25.17 -5.38 11.93
C TYR A 39 23.84 -5.07 11.24
N PRO A 40 23.87 -4.59 9.97
CA PRO A 40 22.72 -4.58 9.09
C PRO A 40 22.35 -5.98 8.59
N THR A 41 21.06 -6.22 8.42
CA THR A 41 20.47 -7.42 7.83
C THR A 41 19.02 -7.13 7.43
N ASN A 42 18.63 -7.50 6.22
CA ASN A 42 17.26 -7.31 5.70
C ASN A 42 16.73 -5.88 5.95
N GLU A 43 17.50 -4.88 5.49
CA GLU A 43 17.22 -3.43 5.61
C GLU A 43 17.04 -2.92 7.04
N SER A 44 17.39 -3.72 8.02
CA SER A 44 17.30 -3.41 9.46
C SER A 44 18.67 -3.49 10.12
N LEU A 45 18.80 -2.83 11.25
CA LEU A 45 19.98 -2.88 12.11
C LEU A 45 19.68 -3.74 13.32
N ARG A 46 20.57 -4.68 13.61
CA ARG A 46 20.36 -5.66 14.66
C ARG A 46 21.51 -5.67 15.63
N LEU A 47 21.19 -5.68 16.93
CA LEU A 47 22.11 -5.96 18.02
C LEU A 47 21.75 -7.33 18.61
N THR A 48 22.73 -8.22 18.68
CA THR A 48 22.56 -9.62 19.12
C THR A 48 23.58 -10.00 20.16
N CYS A 49 23.22 -10.97 21.00
CA CYS A 49 24.11 -11.68 21.91
C CYS A 49 24.11 -13.17 21.56
N PHE A 50 25.28 -13.74 21.25
CA PHE A 50 25.49 -15.16 21.09
C PHE A 50 26.13 -15.72 22.35
N GLU A 51 25.50 -16.73 22.97
CA GLU A 51 25.96 -17.31 24.24
C GLU A 51 26.39 -18.79 24.12
N GLY A 52 26.50 -19.33 22.90
CA GLY A 52 26.89 -20.71 22.65
C GLY A 52 26.93 -21.12 21.18
N GLN A 53 27.20 -22.42 20.93
CA GLN A 53 27.35 -22.96 19.56
C GLN A 53 26.03 -23.14 18.80
N SER A 54 24.92 -23.26 19.53
CA SER A 54 23.63 -23.53 18.93
C SER A 54 22.97 -22.26 18.38
N VAL A 55 22.23 -22.38 17.31
CA VAL A 55 21.35 -21.28 16.83
C VAL A 55 20.32 -20.88 17.89
N TYR A 56 19.98 -21.76 18.82
CA TYR A 56 19.09 -21.46 19.97
C TYR A 56 19.75 -20.57 21.03
N SER A 57 21.09 -20.42 21.01
CA SER A 57 21.83 -19.50 21.87
C SER A 57 21.97 -18.09 21.29
N TRP A 58 21.32 -17.82 20.16
CA TRP A 58 21.26 -16.52 19.53
C TRP A 58 20.10 -15.71 20.08
N ASN A 59 20.44 -14.70 20.85
CA ASN A 59 19.48 -13.76 21.43
C ASN A 59 19.52 -12.43 20.69
N ILE A 60 18.38 -12.03 20.11
CA ILE A 60 18.23 -10.71 19.46
C ILE A 60 17.86 -9.72 20.56
N LEU A 61 18.79 -8.84 20.93
CA LEU A 61 18.57 -7.82 21.95
C LEU A 61 17.73 -6.66 21.44
N ASN A 62 17.95 -6.27 20.17
CA ASN A 62 17.15 -5.23 19.53
C ASN A 62 17.25 -5.32 18.00
N THR A 63 16.18 -4.93 17.32
CA THR A 63 16.14 -4.74 15.86
C THR A 63 15.42 -3.43 15.56
N VAL A 64 16.04 -2.56 14.74
CA VAL A 64 15.47 -1.28 14.36
C VAL A 64 15.64 -1.02 12.87
N SER A 65 14.62 -0.49 12.22
CA SER A 65 14.75 0.11 10.90
C SER A 65 15.18 1.57 11.05
N SER A 66 16.13 2.02 10.27
CA SER A 66 16.65 3.37 10.37
C SER A 66 16.87 3.97 8.99
N GLN A 67 16.30 5.15 8.75
CA GLN A 67 16.46 5.89 7.50
C GLN A 67 17.89 6.43 7.27
N VAL A 68 18.74 6.40 8.29
CA VAL A 68 20.16 6.78 8.11
C VAL A 68 21.01 5.62 7.64
N TYR A 69 20.52 4.38 7.74
CA TYR A 69 21.13 3.23 7.09
C TYR A 69 20.78 3.25 5.60
N ARG A 70 21.77 3.04 4.74
CA ARG A 70 21.65 3.09 3.28
C ARG A 70 22.02 1.74 2.70
N PRO A 71 21.06 0.85 2.40
CA PRO A 71 21.33 -0.43 1.76
C PRO A 71 22.16 -0.28 0.48
N GLY A 72 23.11 -1.18 0.24
CA GLY A 72 24.00 -1.17 -0.92
C GLY A 72 25.09 -0.07 -0.92
N GLN A 73 25.10 0.83 0.06
CA GLN A 73 26.07 1.91 0.17
C GLN A 73 27.03 1.71 1.36
N TRP A 74 28.09 2.52 1.40
CA TRP A 74 28.97 2.57 2.55
C TRP A 74 28.26 3.19 3.76
N ASN A 75 28.20 2.45 4.88
CA ASN A 75 27.65 2.90 6.15
C ASN A 75 28.71 2.79 7.24
N SER A 76 28.87 3.84 8.06
CA SER A 76 29.67 3.76 9.28
C SER A 76 28.84 3.13 10.40
N LEU A 77 29.30 2.01 10.93
CA LEU A 77 28.78 1.37 12.14
C LEU A 77 29.71 1.71 13.31
N ARG A 78 29.14 2.21 14.41
CA ARG A 78 29.91 2.49 15.61
C ARG A 78 29.19 1.92 16.84
N VAL A 79 29.97 1.30 17.72
CA VAL A 79 29.52 0.83 19.04
C VAL A 79 30.28 1.53 20.11
N LYS A 80 29.60 2.07 21.12
CA LYS A 80 30.17 2.65 22.33
C LYS A 80 29.75 1.83 23.53
N LEU A 81 30.73 1.38 24.30
CA LEU A 81 30.57 0.55 25.49
C LEU A 81 30.95 1.34 26.73
N GLN A 82 30.14 1.25 27.78
CA GLN A 82 30.35 1.91 29.07
C GLN A 82 30.48 0.88 30.21
N GLU A 83 31.09 1.28 31.32
CA GLU A 83 31.38 0.39 32.48
C GLU A 83 30.13 -0.26 33.12
N ASN A 84 28.98 0.38 33.00
CA ASN A 84 27.69 -0.11 33.50
C ASN A 84 26.98 -1.10 32.61
N GLY A 85 27.66 -1.65 31.58
CA GLY A 85 27.07 -2.53 30.57
C GLY A 85 26.19 -1.82 29.53
N LYS A 86 26.21 -0.48 29.50
CA LYS A 86 25.45 0.28 28.52
C LYS A 86 26.10 0.15 27.15
N ILE A 87 25.30 -0.28 26.17
CA ILE A 87 25.67 -0.47 24.76
C ILE A 87 24.92 0.58 23.93
N MET A 88 25.67 1.39 23.21
CA MET A 88 25.12 2.40 22.30
C MET A 88 25.59 2.11 20.90
N CYS A 89 24.68 1.87 19.96
CA CYS A 89 24.98 1.58 18.56
C CYS A 89 24.61 2.77 17.69
N PHE A 90 25.51 3.17 16.81
CA PHE A 90 25.34 4.29 15.91
C PHE A 90 25.51 3.82 14.46
N VAL A 91 24.74 4.38 13.57
CA VAL A 91 24.92 4.26 12.11
C VAL A 91 25.03 5.66 11.53
N ASN A 92 26.02 5.88 10.70
CA ASN A 92 26.31 7.19 10.08
C ASN A 92 26.25 8.34 11.11
N ASN A 93 26.86 8.11 12.28
CA ASN A 93 26.91 9.01 13.45
C ASN A 93 25.57 9.31 14.15
N GLN A 94 24.49 8.60 13.81
CA GLN A 94 23.21 8.71 14.51
C GLN A 94 23.02 7.52 15.46
N LEU A 95 22.64 7.80 16.70
CA LEU A 95 22.26 6.76 17.69
C LEU A 95 21.00 6.04 17.21
N VAL A 96 21.08 4.71 17.08
CA VAL A 96 19.97 3.87 16.60
C VAL A 96 19.50 2.86 17.62
N ILE A 97 20.41 2.32 18.46
CA ILE A 97 20.09 1.40 19.55
C ILE A 97 20.82 1.86 20.80
N GLU A 98 20.10 1.89 21.91
CA GLU A 98 20.65 2.10 23.25
C GLU A 98 19.97 1.14 24.23
N LEU A 99 20.77 0.32 24.91
CA LEU A 99 20.29 -0.58 25.94
C LEU A 99 21.41 -0.90 26.96
N THR A 100 21.06 -1.58 28.02
CA THR A 100 22.00 -2.13 29.02
C THR A 100 21.93 -3.64 29.00
N ASP A 101 23.05 -4.30 28.77
CA ASP A 101 23.18 -5.75 28.84
C ASP A 101 24.56 -6.12 29.40
N ASN A 102 24.58 -7.08 30.32
CA ASN A 102 25.78 -7.51 31.01
C ASN A 102 26.07 -9.02 30.82
N SER A 103 25.44 -9.66 29.87
CA SER A 103 25.60 -11.10 29.59
C SER A 103 27.05 -11.43 29.24
N LEU A 104 27.75 -10.56 28.52
CA LEU A 104 29.14 -10.68 28.18
C LEU A 104 29.90 -9.41 28.57
N GLN A 105 30.92 -9.52 29.42
CA GLN A 105 31.60 -8.34 29.97
C GLN A 105 32.97 -8.05 29.37
N ASN A 106 33.66 -9.07 28.86
CA ASN A 106 35.02 -8.96 28.34
C ASN A 106 35.19 -9.85 27.11
N GLY A 107 36.21 -9.59 26.28
CA GLY A 107 36.51 -10.41 25.13
C GLY A 107 37.21 -9.69 23.99
N LYS A 108 37.33 -10.35 22.86
CA LYS A 108 37.96 -9.81 21.65
C LYS A 108 36.99 -8.92 20.88
N ILE A 109 37.55 -8.13 20.00
CA ILE A 109 36.82 -7.28 19.06
C ILE A 109 37.17 -7.68 17.62
N GLY A 110 36.25 -7.47 16.69
CA GLY A 110 36.50 -7.80 15.30
C GLY A 110 35.30 -7.49 14.40
N LEU A 111 35.35 -8.16 13.27
CA LEU A 111 34.29 -8.09 12.25
C LEU A 111 33.61 -9.46 12.17
N CYS A 112 32.34 -9.45 11.84
CA CYS A 112 31.60 -10.68 11.56
C CYS A 112 30.96 -10.62 10.18
N LYS A 113 30.76 -11.83 9.62
CA LYS A 113 29.99 -12.07 8.41
C LYS A 113 29.23 -13.37 8.60
N PHE A 114 27.94 -13.37 8.32
CA PHE A 114 27.07 -14.53 8.47
C PHE A 114 26.34 -14.81 7.14
N ARG A 115 26.27 -16.09 6.75
CA ARG A 115 25.86 -16.56 5.43
C ARG A 115 26.81 -16.06 4.34
N ALA A 116 26.43 -15.97 3.10
CA ALA A 116 27.31 -15.63 1.98
C ALA A 116 27.06 -14.26 1.32
N PRO A 117 26.72 -13.18 2.03
CA PRO A 117 26.61 -11.88 1.40
C PRO A 117 28.00 -11.40 0.96
N THR A 118 28.06 -10.68 -0.15
CA THR A 118 29.25 -9.91 -0.50
C THR A 118 29.30 -8.72 0.46
N ALA A 119 30.27 -8.73 1.36
CA ALA A 119 30.46 -7.68 2.35
C ALA A 119 31.86 -7.08 2.21
N GLU A 120 31.93 -5.77 2.13
CA GLU A 120 33.18 -5.03 2.11
C GLU A 120 33.34 -4.23 3.40
N PHE A 121 34.55 -4.21 3.94
CA PHE A 121 34.88 -3.47 5.15
C PHE A 121 36.07 -2.56 4.90
N ARG A 122 36.04 -1.37 5.49
CA ARG A 122 37.17 -0.46 5.53
C ARG A 122 37.17 0.39 6.81
N ASN A 123 38.28 1.01 7.13
CA ASN A 123 38.43 1.96 8.23
C ASN A 123 38.04 1.42 9.61
N PHE A 124 38.35 0.10 9.89
CA PHE A 124 38.13 -0.44 11.23
C PHE A 124 39.04 0.23 12.26
N LYS A 125 38.44 0.85 13.28
CA LYS A 125 39.10 1.65 14.29
C LYS A 125 38.64 1.26 15.70
N GLN A 126 39.51 1.47 16.67
CA GLN A 126 39.26 1.32 18.11
C GLN A 126 39.85 2.52 18.82
N ALA A 127 39.11 3.11 19.76
CA ALA A 127 39.59 4.21 20.61
C ALA A 127 38.91 4.14 21.99
N LYS A 128 39.46 4.82 22.98
CA LYS A 128 38.74 5.06 24.26
C LYS A 128 37.49 5.88 24.05
N SER A 129 37.55 6.85 23.15
CA SER A 129 36.44 7.66 22.66
C SER A 129 36.79 8.22 21.30
N PHE A 130 35.86 8.15 20.34
CA PHE A 130 35.99 8.94 19.12
C PHE A 130 35.49 10.37 19.38
N PRO A 131 35.99 11.36 18.62
CA PRO A 131 35.46 12.71 18.70
C PRO A 131 33.93 12.64 18.55
N SER A 132 33.22 13.17 19.56
CA SER A 132 31.75 13.26 19.43
C SER A 132 31.48 14.31 18.35
N PHE A 133 30.78 13.93 17.28
CA PHE A 133 30.24 14.86 16.29
C PHE A 133 29.06 15.64 16.89
N PHE A 134 29.24 16.11 18.14
CA PHE A 134 28.29 17.04 18.73
C PHE A 134 28.47 18.39 18.03
N ILE A 135 27.56 18.68 17.13
CA ILE A 135 27.52 19.99 16.49
C ILE A 135 26.77 20.93 17.44
N PRO A 136 27.45 21.91 18.04
CA PRO A 136 26.83 22.86 18.95
C PRO A 136 25.61 23.51 18.30
N GLN A 137 24.59 23.80 19.10
CA GLN A 137 23.35 24.38 18.58
C GLN A 137 23.59 25.71 17.82
N GLN A 138 24.53 26.51 18.29
CA GLN A 138 24.92 27.75 17.61
C GLN A 138 25.52 27.48 16.23
N THR A 139 26.41 26.49 16.12
CA THR A 139 27.00 26.08 14.83
C THR A 139 25.94 25.56 13.88
N ARG A 140 25.03 24.75 14.36
CA ARG A 140 23.89 24.26 13.57
C ARG A 140 22.99 25.39 13.08
N ARG A 141 22.71 26.38 13.93
CA ARG A 141 21.95 27.58 13.54
C ARG A 141 22.65 28.39 12.46
N LYS A 142 24.00 28.58 12.56
CA LYS A 142 24.78 29.29 11.54
C LYS A 142 24.70 28.58 10.19
N ILE A 143 24.88 27.25 10.16
CA ILE A 143 24.77 26.44 8.94
C ILE A 143 23.37 26.55 8.36
N ASN A 144 22.33 26.34 9.16
CA ASN A 144 20.94 26.43 8.72
C ASN A 144 20.57 27.81 8.14
N ASN A 145 21.14 28.92 8.70
CA ASN A 145 20.86 30.25 8.19
C ASN A 145 21.48 30.47 6.81
N ILE A 146 22.70 29.93 6.55
CA ILE A 146 23.35 30.01 5.24
C ILE A 146 22.59 29.15 4.22
N THR A 147 22.11 27.98 4.62
CA THR A 147 21.44 27.01 3.71
C THR A 147 19.92 27.13 3.69
N LYS A 148 19.33 28.14 4.34
CA LYS A 148 17.88 28.30 4.47
C LYS A 148 17.16 28.38 3.12
N ASN A 149 17.75 29.06 2.17
CA ASN A 149 17.19 29.32 0.84
C ASN A 149 17.87 28.47 -0.26
N LEU A 150 18.57 27.42 0.13
CA LEU A 150 19.26 26.55 -0.81
C LEU A 150 18.21 25.78 -1.65
N THR A 151 18.02 26.19 -2.90
CA THR A 151 17.19 25.50 -3.90
C THR A 151 18.06 24.67 -4.84
N ASP A 152 19.23 25.19 -5.20
CA ASP A 152 20.28 24.54 -5.98
C ASP A 152 21.66 25.03 -5.48
N LEU A 153 22.75 24.41 -5.94
CA LEU A 153 24.10 24.78 -5.50
C LEU A 153 24.50 26.15 -6.02
N ASP A 154 23.97 26.59 -7.16
CA ASP A 154 24.26 27.90 -7.76
C ASP A 154 23.63 29.07 -6.97
N SER A 155 22.70 28.75 -6.04
CA SER A 155 22.10 29.73 -5.14
C SER A 155 23.02 30.16 -3.99
N LEU A 156 24.16 29.48 -3.78
CA LEU A 156 25.16 29.83 -2.77
C LEU A 156 26.24 30.75 -3.38
N THR A 157 26.52 31.82 -2.68
CA THR A 157 27.62 32.70 -3.06
C THR A 157 28.97 32.14 -2.61
N GLU A 158 30.08 32.55 -3.24
CA GLU A 158 31.43 32.18 -2.80
C GLU A 158 31.69 32.57 -1.33
N GLN A 159 31.14 33.71 -0.89
CA GLN A 159 31.19 34.10 0.52
C GLN A 159 30.47 33.10 1.45
N ASP A 160 29.38 32.48 1.03
CA ASP A 160 28.69 31.50 1.83
C ASP A 160 29.50 30.21 1.93
N PHE A 161 30.17 29.79 0.85
CA PHE A 161 31.12 28.67 0.88
C PHE A 161 32.28 28.96 1.85
N GLU A 162 32.91 30.14 1.77
CA GLU A 162 33.98 30.50 2.69
C GLU A 162 33.50 30.54 4.16
N ARG A 163 32.30 31.06 4.43
CA ARG A 163 31.70 31.02 5.76
C ARG A 163 31.51 29.60 6.27
N LEU A 164 31.02 28.70 5.42
CA LEU A 164 30.85 27.29 5.77
C LEU A 164 32.21 26.63 6.04
N VAL A 165 33.21 26.86 5.22
CA VAL A 165 34.59 26.38 5.44
C VAL A 165 35.17 26.89 6.76
N THR A 166 34.95 28.15 7.09
CA THR A 166 35.42 28.79 8.35
C THR A 166 34.76 28.17 9.59
N ILE A 167 33.50 27.65 9.48
CA ILE A 167 32.83 26.91 10.56
C ILE A 167 33.57 25.60 10.85
N GLY A 168 34.22 24.99 9.85
CA GLY A 168 35.14 23.87 10.00
C GLY A 168 34.55 22.49 9.68
N SER A 169 35.25 21.43 10.09
CA SER A 169 35.03 20.03 9.69
C SER A 169 33.68 19.43 10.10
N SER A 170 32.90 20.10 10.93
CA SER A 170 31.57 19.68 11.33
C SER A 170 30.47 19.99 10.30
N VAL A 171 30.76 20.88 9.32
CA VAL A 171 29.77 21.35 8.33
C VAL A 171 29.25 20.22 7.43
N PRO A 172 30.09 19.39 6.80
CA PRO A 172 29.60 18.31 5.95
C PRO A 172 28.62 17.38 6.67
N GLN A 173 28.92 16.99 7.92
CA GLN A 173 28.05 16.14 8.73
C GLN A 173 26.75 16.86 9.11
N ALA A 174 26.81 18.17 9.40
CA ALA A 174 25.61 18.94 9.70
C ALA A 174 24.67 19.01 8.50
N LEU A 175 25.21 19.23 7.31
CA LEU A 175 24.46 19.26 6.05
C LEU A 175 23.84 17.90 5.73
N GLN A 176 24.58 16.81 5.89
CA GLN A 176 24.06 15.44 5.72
C GLN A 176 22.91 15.16 6.70
N ASN A 177 23.04 15.53 7.97
CA ASN A 177 21.99 15.37 8.97
C ASN A 177 20.76 16.22 8.64
N GLN A 178 20.94 17.39 8.04
CA GLN A 178 19.85 18.25 7.58
C GLN A 178 19.13 17.61 6.39
N ALA A 179 19.87 17.10 5.39
CA ALA A 179 19.31 16.41 4.23
C ALA A 179 18.41 15.23 4.65
N VAL A 180 18.91 14.34 5.52
CA VAL A 180 18.13 13.21 6.05
C VAL A 180 16.83 13.67 6.74
N ARG A 181 16.87 14.78 7.49
CA ARG A 181 15.64 15.32 8.11
C ARG A 181 14.65 15.86 7.10
N LEU A 182 15.14 16.52 6.04
CA LEU A 182 14.29 17.06 4.97
C LEU A 182 13.66 15.92 4.15
N GLU A 183 14.42 14.88 3.83
CA GLU A 183 13.91 13.66 3.17
C GLU A 183 12.80 13.01 3.99
N LYS A 184 13.02 12.83 5.29
CA LYS A 184 12.01 12.29 6.21
C LYS A 184 10.76 13.18 6.27
N LYS A 185 10.95 14.51 6.34
CA LYS A 185 9.82 15.46 6.34
C LYS A 185 9.04 15.37 5.02
N SER A 186 9.73 15.31 3.89
CA SER A 186 9.13 15.15 2.56
C SER A 186 8.32 13.86 2.49
N THR A 187 8.89 12.72 2.89
CA THR A 187 8.20 11.43 2.93
C THR A 187 6.93 11.48 3.79
N ASN A 188 7.01 12.06 4.99
CA ASN A 188 5.86 12.19 5.88
C ASN A 188 4.78 13.11 5.31
N LEU A 189 5.15 14.21 4.63
CA LEU A 189 4.20 15.11 3.99
C LEU A 189 3.51 14.45 2.81
N ASN A 190 4.24 13.69 1.99
CA ASN A 190 3.66 12.93 0.89
C ASN A 190 2.68 11.86 1.39
N ARG A 191 3.04 11.15 2.46
CA ARG A 191 2.13 10.19 3.10
C ARG A 191 0.87 10.88 3.64
N LEU A 192 1.04 11.99 4.35
CA LEU A 192 -0.11 12.77 4.86
C LEU A 192 -1.01 13.26 3.72
N ALA A 193 -0.41 13.73 2.62
CA ALA A 193 -1.17 14.16 1.44
C ALA A 193 -1.98 13.00 0.85
N GLN A 194 -1.39 11.80 0.78
CA GLN A 194 -2.12 10.61 0.31
C GLN A 194 -3.24 10.22 1.28
N ASP A 195 -2.98 10.17 2.60
CA ASP A 195 -3.99 9.85 3.62
C ASP A 195 -5.19 10.84 3.56
N ILE A 196 -4.92 12.12 3.28
CA ILE A 196 -5.98 13.13 3.11
C ILE A 196 -6.78 12.87 1.84
N LYS A 197 -6.13 12.59 0.71
CA LYS A 197 -6.81 12.28 -0.55
C LYS A 197 -7.72 11.06 -0.40
N ASP A 198 -7.23 10.00 0.22
CA ASP A 198 -8.00 8.79 0.47
C ASP A 198 -9.24 9.07 1.31
N ARG A 199 -9.09 9.85 2.39
CA ARG A 199 -10.23 10.28 3.23
C ARG A 199 -11.25 11.13 2.49
N LEU A 200 -10.80 12.03 1.61
CA LEU A 200 -11.70 12.84 0.79
C LEU A 200 -12.52 11.96 -0.17
N LEU A 201 -11.88 11.00 -0.82
CA LEU A 201 -12.57 10.05 -1.70
C LEU A 201 -13.54 9.13 -0.95
N ILE A 202 -13.15 8.63 0.23
CA ILE A 202 -14.04 7.83 1.09
C ILE A 202 -15.25 8.67 1.52
N ASN A 203 -15.06 9.93 1.89
CA ASN A 203 -16.16 10.81 2.24
C ASN A 203 -17.08 11.06 1.04
N GLU A 204 -16.54 11.30 -0.17
CA GLU A 204 -17.32 11.46 -1.40
C GLU A 204 -18.14 10.20 -1.69
N LEU A 205 -17.53 9.00 -1.58
CA LEU A 205 -18.21 7.73 -1.73
C LEU A 205 -19.32 7.54 -0.69
N THR A 206 -19.03 7.83 0.57
CA THR A 206 -20.03 7.74 1.66
C THR A 206 -21.21 8.68 1.40
N GLN A 207 -20.94 9.92 0.99
CA GLN A 207 -21.99 10.91 0.68
C GLN A 207 -22.81 10.48 -0.54
N SER A 208 -22.21 9.88 -1.56
CA SER A 208 -22.91 9.38 -2.75
C SER A 208 -23.93 8.29 -2.44
N LEU A 209 -23.75 7.59 -1.30
CA LEU A 209 -24.61 6.50 -0.83
C LEU A 209 -25.55 6.91 0.32
N ALA A 210 -25.47 8.16 0.82
CA ALA A 210 -26.22 8.63 1.98
C ALA A 210 -27.66 9.12 1.64
N HIS A 211 -28.17 8.82 0.45
CA HIS A 211 -29.52 9.19 0.04
C HIS A 211 -30.55 8.24 0.65
N GLU A 212 -31.65 8.80 1.20
CA GLU A 212 -32.78 8.01 1.71
C GLU A 212 -33.55 7.29 0.58
N ASP A 213 -33.61 7.92 -0.60
CA ASP A 213 -34.20 7.34 -1.80
C ASP A 213 -33.11 6.61 -2.62
N GLU A 214 -33.22 5.31 -2.68
CA GLU A 214 -32.34 4.44 -3.48
C GLU A 214 -32.25 4.85 -4.96
N ASN A 215 -33.32 5.41 -5.52
CA ASN A 215 -33.33 5.85 -6.92
C ASN A 215 -32.40 7.06 -7.14
N SER A 216 -32.16 7.87 -6.10
CA SER A 216 -31.26 9.02 -6.15
C SER A 216 -29.77 8.65 -6.10
N VAL A 217 -29.45 7.41 -5.75
CA VAL A 217 -28.05 6.93 -5.74
C VAL A 217 -27.60 6.61 -7.15
N ASP A 218 -26.55 7.28 -7.63
CA ASP A 218 -25.85 6.93 -8.87
C ASP A 218 -24.85 5.79 -8.61
N LEU A 219 -25.23 4.57 -8.96
CA LEU A 219 -24.45 3.36 -8.71
C LEU A 219 -23.15 3.38 -9.54
N LEU A 220 -23.18 3.83 -10.80
CA LEU A 220 -21.99 3.93 -11.65
C LEU A 220 -21.00 4.94 -11.07
N ARG A 221 -21.46 6.13 -10.66
CA ARG A 221 -20.61 7.11 -10.00
C ARG A 221 -19.95 6.54 -8.75
N SER A 222 -20.71 5.84 -7.91
CA SER A 222 -20.20 5.22 -6.69
C SER A 222 -19.15 4.12 -6.99
N ALA A 223 -19.37 3.31 -8.02
CA ALA A 223 -18.42 2.31 -8.49
C ALA A 223 -17.14 2.95 -9.10
N LEU A 224 -17.26 4.07 -9.78
CA LEU A 224 -16.11 4.85 -10.28
C LEU A 224 -15.33 5.49 -9.15
N LEU A 225 -15.96 5.90 -8.05
CA LEU A 225 -15.27 6.40 -6.86
C LEU A 225 -14.44 5.28 -6.19
N ILE A 226 -14.93 4.04 -6.18
CA ILE A 226 -14.11 2.88 -5.74
C ILE A 226 -12.86 2.74 -6.63
N ALA A 227 -13.00 2.82 -7.94
CA ALA A 227 -11.86 2.75 -8.85
C ALA A 227 -10.86 3.89 -8.63
N ARG A 228 -11.32 5.10 -8.29
CA ARG A 228 -10.46 6.25 -7.93
C ARG A 228 -9.68 6.05 -6.64
N LEU A 229 -10.11 5.23 -5.72
CA LEU A 229 -9.31 4.89 -4.54
C LEU A 229 -7.98 4.22 -4.94
N GLN A 230 -7.96 3.43 -6.00
CA GLN A 230 -6.75 2.80 -6.52
C GLN A 230 -5.98 3.68 -7.50
N ASN A 231 -6.67 4.30 -8.45
CA ASN A 231 -6.08 5.17 -9.45
C ASN A 231 -6.79 6.53 -9.48
N GLN A 232 -6.18 7.53 -8.86
CA GLN A 232 -6.76 8.87 -8.74
C GLN A 232 -6.62 9.72 -10.01
N ASN A 233 -5.96 9.22 -11.06
CA ASN A 233 -5.55 10.03 -12.21
C ASN A 233 -6.55 10.03 -13.37
N PHE A 234 -7.65 9.27 -13.31
CA PHE A 234 -8.65 9.32 -14.36
C PHE A 234 -9.78 10.34 -14.05
N ASP A 235 -10.31 10.92 -15.09
CA ASP A 235 -11.48 11.81 -14.97
C ASP A 235 -12.78 10.99 -14.93
N LEU A 236 -13.50 11.10 -13.83
CA LEU A 236 -14.75 10.40 -13.57
C LEU A 236 -15.82 10.78 -14.61
N THR A 237 -15.86 12.06 -15.02
CA THR A 237 -16.83 12.58 -15.99
C THR A 237 -16.69 11.87 -17.35
N THR A 238 -15.47 11.57 -17.76
CA THR A 238 -15.19 10.82 -19.00
C THR A 238 -15.92 9.48 -19.04
N TYR A 239 -15.98 8.75 -17.93
CA TYR A 239 -16.65 7.44 -17.86
C TYR A 239 -18.17 7.56 -17.72
N LEU A 240 -18.66 8.58 -17.02
CA LEU A 240 -20.11 8.88 -17.01
C LEU A 240 -20.61 9.22 -18.42
N ASP A 241 -19.88 10.07 -19.15
CA ASP A 241 -20.19 10.40 -20.55
C ASP A 241 -20.05 9.19 -21.49
N LYS A 242 -19.10 8.29 -21.21
CA LYS A 242 -18.97 7.02 -21.95
C LYS A 242 -20.19 6.14 -21.77
N ALA A 243 -20.68 6.00 -20.55
CA ALA A 243 -21.90 5.24 -20.25
C ALA A 243 -23.11 5.84 -20.95
N GLU A 244 -23.25 7.18 -20.95
CA GLU A 244 -24.31 7.87 -21.64
C GLU A 244 -24.28 7.61 -23.15
N ARG A 245 -23.11 7.72 -23.80
CA ARG A 245 -22.95 7.40 -25.21
C ARG A 245 -23.28 5.94 -25.53
N ILE A 246 -22.93 4.99 -24.64
CA ILE A 246 -23.29 3.58 -24.79
C ILE A 246 -24.81 3.42 -24.73
N ALA A 247 -25.49 4.04 -23.74
CA ALA A 247 -26.95 3.99 -23.61
C ALA A 247 -27.64 4.56 -24.86
N GLN A 248 -27.25 5.74 -25.36
CA GLN A 248 -27.79 6.36 -26.56
C GLN A 248 -27.59 5.49 -27.80
N LYS A 249 -26.42 4.85 -27.92
CA LYS A 249 -26.17 3.91 -29.02
C LYS A 249 -27.12 2.72 -28.96
N ILE A 250 -27.37 2.15 -27.78
CA ILE A 250 -28.31 1.06 -27.57
C ILE A 250 -29.74 1.52 -27.89
N GLU A 251 -30.13 2.69 -27.40
CA GLU A 251 -31.45 3.27 -27.61
C GLU A 251 -31.81 3.45 -29.10
N SER A 252 -30.82 3.79 -29.91
CA SER A 252 -31.00 3.94 -31.37
C SER A 252 -31.49 2.67 -32.05
N HIS A 253 -31.35 1.51 -31.44
CA HIS A 253 -31.82 0.23 -31.94
C HIS A 253 -33.22 -0.15 -31.44
N PHE A 254 -33.86 0.69 -30.59
CA PHE A 254 -35.20 0.40 -30.11
C PHE A 254 -36.28 0.64 -31.16
N PRO A 255 -37.15 -0.33 -31.43
CA PRO A 255 -38.34 -0.11 -32.26
C PRO A 255 -39.27 0.92 -31.58
N LYS A 256 -39.98 1.74 -32.38
CA LYS A 256 -40.84 2.82 -31.93
C LYS A 256 -41.95 2.37 -30.92
N LYS A 257 -42.32 1.11 -30.91
CA LYS A 257 -43.35 0.55 -30.05
C LYS A 257 -42.86 -0.68 -29.25
N ALA A 258 -41.54 -0.75 -28.99
CA ALA A 258 -40.97 -1.87 -28.26
C ALA A 258 -41.49 -1.93 -26.82
N THR A 259 -41.89 -3.11 -26.36
CA THR A 259 -42.15 -3.39 -24.95
C THR A 259 -40.87 -3.34 -24.11
N GLY A 260 -41.00 -3.21 -22.79
CA GLY A 260 -39.80 -3.25 -21.91
C GLY A 260 -39.03 -4.57 -22.05
N GLU A 261 -39.71 -5.72 -22.24
CA GLU A 261 -39.03 -7.01 -22.49
C GLU A 261 -38.25 -7.02 -23.82
N GLU A 262 -38.80 -6.42 -24.89
CA GLU A 262 -38.11 -6.34 -26.18
C GLU A 262 -36.90 -5.40 -26.08
N LYS A 263 -37.06 -4.26 -25.42
CA LYS A 263 -35.93 -3.34 -25.15
C LYS A 263 -34.84 -4.02 -24.34
N LEU A 264 -35.17 -4.75 -23.27
CA LEU A 264 -34.21 -5.51 -22.45
C LEU A 264 -33.42 -6.50 -23.28
N LYS A 265 -34.06 -7.26 -24.17
CA LYS A 265 -33.39 -8.21 -25.09
C LYS A 265 -32.40 -7.49 -26.01
N ILE A 266 -32.74 -6.30 -26.47
CA ILE A 266 -31.87 -5.48 -27.30
C ILE A 266 -30.65 -5.00 -26.47
N VAL A 267 -30.85 -4.54 -25.23
CA VAL A 267 -29.76 -4.15 -24.34
C VAL A 267 -28.79 -5.32 -24.13
N VAL A 268 -29.30 -6.50 -23.80
CA VAL A 268 -28.48 -7.71 -23.62
C VAL A 268 -27.69 -8.04 -24.89
N HIS A 269 -28.35 -8.04 -26.06
CA HIS A 269 -27.68 -8.33 -27.32
C HIS A 269 -26.63 -7.28 -27.68
N GLN A 270 -26.95 -5.98 -27.59
CA GLN A 270 -26.04 -4.92 -27.91
C GLN A 270 -24.80 -4.89 -27.00
N LEU A 271 -25.00 -5.07 -25.69
CA LEU A 271 -23.90 -4.99 -24.74
C LEU A 271 -22.97 -6.22 -24.82
N PHE A 272 -23.55 -7.41 -24.77
CA PHE A 272 -22.78 -8.65 -24.63
C PHE A 272 -22.39 -9.30 -25.95
N VAL A 273 -23.18 -9.13 -27.02
CA VAL A 273 -22.86 -9.70 -28.34
C VAL A 273 -22.16 -8.68 -29.23
N GLU A 274 -22.77 -7.52 -29.47
CA GLU A 274 -22.24 -6.54 -30.43
C GLU A 274 -21.03 -5.77 -29.88
N MET A 275 -21.10 -5.30 -28.62
CA MET A 275 -20.00 -4.58 -27.98
C MET A 275 -18.98 -5.51 -27.33
N GLY A 276 -19.31 -6.78 -27.13
CA GLY A 276 -18.38 -7.82 -26.67
C GLY A 276 -18.00 -7.73 -25.19
N TYR A 277 -18.87 -7.19 -24.32
CA TYR A 277 -18.64 -7.28 -22.87
C TYR A 277 -18.84 -8.72 -22.42
N HIS A 278 -17.91 -9.26 -21.62
CA HIS A 278 -17.94 -10.64 -21.19
C HIS A 278 -17.30 -10.85 -19.82
N GLY A 279 -17.58 -11.97 -19.20
CA GLY A 279 -16.97 -12.37 -17.93
C GLY A 279 -15.51 -12.81 -18.10
N SER A 280 -14.64 -12.40 -17.18
CA SER A 280 -13.27 -12.87 -17.10
C SER A 280 -13.21 -14.32 -16.64
N THR A 281 -12.74 -15.20 -17.49
CA THR A 281 -12.62 -16.64 -17.21
C THR A 281 -11.18 -17.13 -17.13
N LEU A 282 -10.24 -16.46 -17.80
CA LEU A 282 -8.83 -16.83 -17.83
C LEU A 282 -8.06 -16.24 -16.65
N ASP A 283 -8.38 -15.02 -16.26
CA ASP A 283 -7.74 -14.30 -15.15
C ASP A 283 -8.79 -13.67 -14.23
N TYR A 284 -9.67 -14.54 -13.68
CA TYR A 284 -10.79 -14.13 -12.84
C TYR A 284 -10.36 -13.26 -11.66
N SER A 285 -9.20 -13.56 -11.06
CA SER A 285 -8.70 -12.88 -9.85
C SER A 285 -7.98 -11.55 -10.12
N HIS A 286 -7.81 -11.15 -11.39
CA HIS A 286 -7.13 -9.91 -11.71
C HIS A 286 -7.88 -8.69 -11.14
N PRO A 287 -7.20 -7.75 -10.44
CA PRO A 287 -7.86 -6.62 -9.81
C PRO A 287 -8.66 -5.73 -10.77
N SER A 288 -8.20 -5.56 -12.03
CA SER A 288 -8.87 -4.76 -13.07
C SER A 288 -10.31 -5.20 -13.32
N ASN A 289 -10.62 -6.49 -13.17
CA ASN A 289 -11.97 -7.02 -13.31
C ASN A 289 -12.97 -6.46 -12.28
N SER A 290 -12.47 -5.86 -11.20
CA SER A 290 -13.26 -5.26 -10.12
C SER A 290 -13.44 -3.74 -10.27
N TYR A 291 -12.64 -3.07 -11.12
CA TYR A 291 -12.72 -1.63 -11.33
C TYR A 291 -13.58 -1.31 -12.55
N ILE A 292 -14.67 -0.58 -12.33
CA ILE A 292 -15.67 -0.33 -13.37
C ILE A 292 -15.11 0.44 -14.59
N ASN A 293 -14.15 1.36 -14.38
CA ASN A 293 -13.46 2.06 -15.47
C ASN A 293 -12.69 1.10 -16.37
N GLU A 294 -11.92 0.16 -15.79
CA GLU A 294 -11.15 -0.87 -16.49
C GLU A 294 -12.10 -1.81 -17.25
N VAL A 295 -13.18 -2.25 -16.59
CA VAL A 295 -14.22 -3.08 -17.24
C VAL A 295 -14.87 -2.35 -18.43
N MET A 296 -15.09 -1.05 -18.32
CA MET A 296 -15.62 -0.26 -19.44
C MET A 296 -14.63 -0.11 -20.59
N ASP A 297 -13.33 -0.16 -20.34
CA ASP A 297 -12.27 -0.05 -21.34
C ASP A 297 -11.96 -1.41 -21.97
N ASP A 298 -11.74 -2.44 -21.14
CA ASP A 298 -11.31 -3.78 -21.56
C ASP A 298 -12.48 -4.69 -21.97
N ARG A 299 -13.70 -4.35 -21.58
CA ARG A 299 -14.95 -5.11 -21.81
C ARG A 299 -14.97 -6.47 -21.10
N GLU A 300 -14.10 -6.67 -20.15
CA GLU A 300 -13.97 -7.87 -19.36
C GLU A 300 -14.14 -7.56 -17.87
N GLY A 301 -14.85 -8.38 -17.09
CA GLY A 301 -15.09 -8.08 -15.69
C GLY A 301 -15.64 -9.22 -14.85
N LEU A 302 -15.78 -8.96 -13.55
CA LEU A 302 -16.45 -9.86 -12.61
C LEU A 302 -17.98 -9.81 -12.77
N PRO A 303 -18.70 -10.84 -12.26
CA PRO A 303 -20.17 -10.85 -12.28
C PRO A 303 -20.79 -9.55 -11.76
N ILE A 304 -20.29 -9.04 -10.62
CA ILE A 304 -20.84 -7.83 -9.99
C ILE A 304 -20.54 -6.56 -10.80
N THR A 305 -19.32 -6.42 -11.34
CA THR A 305 -18.91 -5.20 -12.08
C THR A 305 -19.65 -5.09 -13.42
N LEU A 306 -19.78 -6.20 -14.13
CA LEU A 306 -20.60 -6.27 -15.35
C LEU A 306 -22.08 -6.03 -15.06
N SER A 307 -22.59 -6.54 -13.92
CA SER A 307 -23.97 -6.27 -13.52
C SER A 307 -24.21 -4.81 -13.17
N VAL A 308 -23.28 -4.14 -12.48
CA VAL A 308 -23.36 -2.69 -12.20
C VAL A 308 -23.44 -1.89 -13.50
N LEU A 309 -22.57 -2.19 -14.48
CA LEU A 309 -22.63 -1.54 -15.80
C LEU A 309 -23.96 -1.78 -16.49
N PHE A 310 -24.43 -3.04 -16.52
CA PHE A 310 -25.70 -3.42 -17.15
C PHE A 310 -26.89 -2.73 -16.48
N ILE A 311 -26.97 -2.74 -15.15
CA ILE A 311 -28.04 -2.11 -14.37
C ILE A 311 -28.12 -0.62 -14.67
N GLU A 312 -26.99 0.07 -14.66
CA GLU A 312 -26.92 1.51 -14.88
C GLU A 312 -27.29 1.89 -16.35
N LEU A 313 -26.83 1.10 -17.32
CA LEU A 313 -27.22 1.32 -18.72
C LEU A 313 -28.72 1.06 -18.94
N ALA A 314 -29.26 0.00 -18.35
CA ALA A 314 -30.69 -0.33 -18.44
C ALA A 314 -31.55 0.77 -17.78
N ASN A 315 -31.18 1.24 -16.60
CA ASN A 315 -31.88 2.30 -15.89
C ASN A 315 -31.87 3.63 -16.65
N ARG A 316 -30.76 3.98 -17.36
CA ARG A 316 -30.69 5.15 -18.26
C ARG A 316 -31.63 5.03 -19.47
N LEU A 317 -32.09 3.83 -19.77
CA LEU A 317 -33.01 3.51 -20.87
C LEU A 317 -34.44 3.29 -20.38
N ASP A 318 -34.77 3.74 -19.16
CA ASP A 318 -36.07 3.58 -18.51
C ASP A 318 -36.50 2.12 -18.34
N LEU A 319 -35.54 1.22 -18.16
CA LEU A 319 -35.78 -0.17 -17.83
C LEU A 319 -35.50 -0.43 -16.36
N PRO A 320 -36.52 -0.75 -15.54
CA PRO A 320 -36.34 -0.97 -14.11
C PRO A 320 -35.60 -2.29 -13.84
N VAL A 321 -34.27 -2.18 -13.74
CA VAL A 321 -33.36 -3.28 -13.47
C VAL A 321 -32.69 -3.11 -12.13
N SER A 322 -32.72 -4.14 -11.30
CA SER A 322 -32.06 -4.21 -9.99
C SER A 322 -31.03 -5.33 -9.95
N GLY A 323 -30.10 -5.26 -9.00
CA GLY A 323 -29.08 -6.31 -8.77
C GLY A 323 -29.57 -7.38 -7.83
N LEU A 324 -29.16 -8.63 -8.06
CA LEU A 324 -29.40 -9.77 -7.19
C LEU A 324 -28.08 -10.39 -6.73
N GLY A 325 -27.84 -10.32 -5.43
CA GLY A 325 -26.64 -10.88 -4.81
C GLY A 325 -26.80 -12.37 -4.50
N LEU A 326 -26.47 -13.22 -5.45
CA LEU A 326 -26.47 -14.68 -5.22
C LEU A 326 -25.18 -15.15 -4.50
N PRO A 327 -25.23 -16.31 -3.80
CA PRO A 327 -24.01 -16.92 -3.26
C PRO A 327 -22.98 -17.21 -4.37
N GLY A 328 -21.80 -16.62 -4.26
CA GLY A 328 -20.71 -16.80 -5.23
C GLY A 328 -20.93 -16.16 -6.61
N HIS A 329 -22.10 -15.55 -6.87
CA HIS A 329 -22.41 -14.93 -8.15
C HIS A 329 -23.22 -13.64 -7.99
N PHE A 330 -23.34 -12.83 -9.05
CA PHE A 330 -24.18 -11.64 -9.07
C PHE A 330 -24.87 -11.53 -10.42
N ILE A 331 -26.18 -11.28 -10.41
CA ILE A 331 -27.00 -11.18 -11.63
C ILE A 331 -27.89 -9.94 -11.57
N ALA A 332 -28.58 -9.63 -12.65
CA ALA A 332 -29.55 -8.55 -12.72
C ALA A 332 -30.98 -9.10 -12.90
N MET A 333 -31.96 -8.34 -12.43
CA MET A 333 -33.39 -8.65 -12.57
C MET A 333 -34.14 -7.44 -13.10
N TYR A 334 -34.78 -7.61 -14.24
CA TYR A 334 -35.79 -6.69 -14.73
C TYR A 334 -37.15 -7.04 -14.17
N ARG A 335 -37.88 -6.03 -13.65
CA ARG A 335 -39.27 -6.22 -13.16
C ARG A 335 -40.09 -4.99 -13.59
N ASP A 336 -41.08 -5.23 -14.46
CA ASP A 336 -42.04 -4.21 -14.88
C ASP A 336 -43.22 -4.19 -13.91
N GLU A 337 -43.30 -3.20 -13.04
CA GLU A 337 -44.38 -3.05 -12.05
C GLU A 337 -45.63 -2.36 -12.63
N SER A 338 -45.56 -1.83 -13.84
CA SER A 338 -46.70 -1.13 -14.49
C SER A 338 -47.81 -2.10 -14.89
N ASN A 339 -47.55 -3.41 -14.87
CA ASN A 339 -48.51 -4.43 -15.28
C ASN A 339 -48.83 -5.38 -14.10
N SER A 340 -50.10 -5.58 -13.80
CA SER A 340 -50.60 -6.47 -12.72
C SER A 340 -50.14 -7.96 -12.83
N LYS A 341 -49.48 -8.33 -13.94
CA LYS A 341 -48.72 -9.57 -14.14
C LYS A 341 -47.25 -9.27 -14.36
N SER A 342 -46.62 -8.65 -13.32
CA SER A 342 -45.18 -8.33 -13.39
C SER A 342 -44.38 -9.62 -13.74
N LYS A 343 -43.79 -9.62 -14.92
CA LYS A 343 -42.90 -10.71 -15.38
C LYS A 343 -41.46 -10.33 -14.95
N GLU A 344 -40.88 -11.19 -14.13
CA GLU A 344 -39.46 -11.10 -13.79
C GLU A 344 -38.62 -11.72 -14.89
N ILE A 345 -37.58 -11.01 -15.32
CA ILE A 345 -36.61 -11.52 -16.28
C ILE A 345 -35.23 -11.41 -15.64
N LEU A 346 -34.55 -12.54 -15.49
CA LEU A 346 -33.20 -12.60 -14.96
C LEU A 346 -32.18 -12.52 -16.09
N VAL A 347 -31.15 -11.71 -15.88
CA VAL A 347 -30.01 -11.55 -16.77
C VAL A 347 -28.75 -11.92 -16.02
N ASP A 348 -27.92 -12.75 -16.63
CA ASP A 348 -26.54 -13.00 -16.18
C ASP A 348 -25.55 -12.21 -17.05
N PRO A 349 -25.09 -11.03 -16.60
CA PRO A 349 -24.15 -10.20 -17.35
C PRO A 349 -22.78 -10.87 -17.53
N PHE A 350 -22.38 -11.77 -16.64
CA PHE A 350 -21.13 -12.52 -16.78
C PHE A 350 -21.19 -13.53 -17.91
N GLY A 351 -22.31 -14.23 -18.02
CA GLY A 351 -22.59 -15.15 -19.13
C GLY A 351 -23.18 -14.46 -20.37
N GLY A 352 -23.49 -13.16 -20.31
CA GLY A 352 -24.03 -12.37 -21.43
C GLY A 352 -25.42 -12.79 -21.89
N LYS A 353 -26.29 -13.32 -21.02
CA LYS A 353 -27.57 -13.94 -21.45
C LYS A 353 -28.72 -13.78 -20.44
N ILE A 354 -29.93 -13.89 -20.96
CA ILE A 354 -31.13 -14.07 -20.15
C ILE A 354 -31.15 -15.50 -19.60
N ILE A 355 -31.50 -15.68 -18.33
CA ILE A 355 -31.48 -16.96 -17.64
C ILE A 355 -32.80 -17.20 -16.88
N THR A 356 -33.09 -18.45 -16.59
CA THR A 356 -34.16 -18.87 -15.70
C THR A 356 -33.67 -19.00 -14.25
N ARG A 357 -34.58 -19.01 -13.28
CA ARG A 357 -34.23 -19.31 -11.87
C ARG A 357 -33.56 -20.69 -11.70
N LYS A 358 -33.89 -21.67 -12.55
CA LYS A 358 -33.22 -22.97 -12.56
C LYS A 358 -31.77 -22.86 -13.00
N GLU A 359 -31.50 -22.09 -14.04
CA GLU A 359 -30.14 -21.85 -14.51
C GLU A 359 -29.31 -21.02 -13.47
N ALA A 360 -29.93 -20.06 -12.80
CA ALA A 360 -29.30 -19.35 -11.68
C ALA A 360 -28.86 -20.30 -10.56
N SER A 361 -29.72 -21.29 -10.20
CA SER A 361 -29.36 -22.34 -9.24
C SER A 361 -28.24 -23.26 -9.76
N GLN A 362 -28.19 -23.54 -11.06
CA GLN A 362 -27.08 -24.30 -11.66
C GLN A 362 -25.77 -23.56 -11.64
N ILE A 363 -25.78 -22.26 -11.93
CA ILE A 363 -24.59 -21.39 -11.90
C ILE A 363 -23.98 -21.34 -10.49
N THR A 364 -24.81 -21.19 -9.47
CA THR A 364 -24.33 -21.13 -8.07
C THR A 364 -24.02 -22.51 -7.47
N GLY A 365 -24.48 -23.59 -8.08
CA GLY A 365 -24.39 -24.94 -7.53
C GLY A 365 -25.26 -25.15 -6.29
N LEU A 366 -26.16 -24.22 -5.96
CA LEU A 366 -27.00 -24.23 -4.77
C LEU A 366 -28.48 -24.19 -5.11
N ARG A 367 -29.31 -24.75 -4.20
CA ARG A 367 -30.76 -24.58 -4.28
C ARG A 367 -31.12 -23.19 -3.74
N LEU A 368 -31.47 -22.26 -4.64
CA LEU A 368 -31.87 -20.90 -4.30
C LEU A 368 -33.33 -20.87 -3.77
N SER A 369 -33.56 -19.98 -2.82
CA SER A 369 -34.87 -19.69 -2.21
C SER A 369 -35.44 -18.37 -2.72
N GLU A 370 -36.70 -18.05 -2.44
CA GLU A 370 -37.29 -16.73 -2.76
C GLU A 370 -36.53 -15.56 -2.16
N LYS A 371 -35.85 -15.76 -1.04
CA LYS A 371 -35.03 -14.70 -0.40
C LYS A 371 -33.81 -14.32 -1.24
N ASP A 372 -33.26 -15.28 -2.00
CA ASP A 372 -32.08 -15.03 -2.84
C ASP A 372 -32.43 -14.21 -4.10
N PHE A 373 -33.73 -14.11 -4.43
CA PHE A 373 -34.23 -13.30 -5.56
C PHE A 373 -34.78 -11.94 -5.11
N GLN A 374 -34.37 -11.45 -3.93
CA GLN A 374 -34.72 -10.08 -3.50
C GLN A 374 -33.67 -9.09 -4.01
N PRO A 375 -34.08 -7.90 -4.49
CA PRO A 375 -33.16 -6.87 -4.92
C PRO A 375 -32.16 -6.47 -3.83
N SER A 376 -30.89 -6.40 -4.19
CA SER A 376 -29.86 -5.82 -3.33
C SER A 376 -29.94 -4.30 -3.39
N SER A 377 -29.79 -3.62 -2.26
CA SER A 377 -29.65 -2.18 -2.26
C SER A 377 -28.37 -1.72 -2.99
N LYS A 378 -28.36 -0.51 -3.52
CA LYS A 378 -27.16 0.06 -4.17
C LYS A 378 -25.98 0.13 -3.20
N LYS A 379 -26.27 0.40 -1.92
CA LYS A 379 -25.29 0.34 -0.84
C LYS A 379 -24.70 -1.07 -0.64
N ASP A 380 -25.54 -2.11 -0.63
CA ASP A 380 -25.06 -3.50 -0.53
C ASP A 380 -24.19 -3.89 -1.74
N ILE A 381 -24.55 -3.43 -2.94
CA ILE A 381 -23.78 -3.68 -4.16
C ILE A 381 -22.37 -3.07 -4.01
N ILE A 382 -22.27 -1.79 -3.62
CA ILE A 382 -21.00 -1.10 -3.43
C ILE A 382 -20.17 -1.75 -2.32
N THR A 383 -20.80 -2.09 -1.19
CA THR A 383 -20.12 -2.80 -0.09
C THR A 383 -19.59 -4.18 -0.57
N ARG A 384 -20.34 -4.91 -1.39
CA ARG A 384 -19.90 -6.18 -1.96
C ARG A 384 -18.74 -6.02 -2.95
N MET A 385 -18.72 -4.96 -3.76
CA MET A 385 -17.58 -4.62 -4.62
C MET A 385 -16.31 -4.38 -3.78
N LEU A 386 -16.42 -3.62 -2.71
CA LEU A 386 -15.31 -3.38 -1.78
C LEU A 386 -14.83 -4.67 -1.11
N ARG A 387 -15.72 -5.57 -0.69
CA ARG A 387 -15.36 -6.88 -0.11
C ARG A 387 -14.58 -7.76 -1.11
N ASN A 388 -14.96 -7.75 -2.39
CA ASN A 388 -14.21 -8.46 -3.43
C ASN A 388 -12.77 -7.89 -3.56
N LEU A 389 -12.62 -6.57 -3.53
CA LEU A 389 -11.33 -5.90 -3.59
C LEU A 389 -10.48 -6.17 -2.34
N ILE A 390 -11.08 -6.22 -1.15
CA ILE A 390 -10.40 -6.64 0.09
C ILE A 390 -9.86 -8.06 -0.03
N GLN A 391 -10.66 -8.98 -0.59
CA GLN A 391 -10.22 -10.36 -0.80
C GLN A 391 -9.07 -10.44 -1.80
N SER A 392 -9.15 -9.71 -2.92
CA SER A 392 -8.09 -9.63 -3.92
C SER A 392 -6.80 -9.06 -3.32
N ALA A 393 -6.86 -7.94 -2.60
CA ALA A 393 -5.71 -7.34 -1.92
C ALA A 393 -5.11 -8.29 -0.87
N SER A 394 -5.95 -9.06 -0.15
CA SER A 394 -5.50 -10.07 0.82
C SER A 394 -4.73 -11.20 0.15
N ASN A 395 -5.21 -11.70 -0.98
CA ASN A 395 -4.55 -12.76 -1.74
C ASN A 395 -3.19 -12.32 -2.30
N ASN A 396 -3.05 -11.04 -2.64
CA ASN A 396 -1.81 -10.44 -3.15
C ASN A 396 -0.86 -9.93 -2.05
N GLY A 397 -1.24 -10.04 -0.77
CA GLY A 397 -0.44 -9.53 0.36
C GLY A 397 -0.38 -8.01 0.47
N ASP A 398 -1.23 -7.28 -0.25
CA ASP A 398 -1.25 -5.81 -0.22
C ASP A 398 -2.07 -5.30 0.98
N HIS A 399 -1.37 -5.16 2.10
CA HIS A 399 -1.97 -4.71 3.35
C HIS A 399 -2.47 -3.26 3.31
N ASN A 400 -1.82 -2.37 2.56
CA ASN A 400 -2.19 -0.95 2.50
C ASN A 400 -3.50 -0.77 1.72
N THR A 401 -3.59 -1.35 0.53
CA THR A 401 -4.81 -1.34 -0.29
C THR A 401 -5.97 -2.03 0.43
N ARG A 402 -5.70 -3.14 1.13
CA ARG A 402 -6.72 -3.80 1.96
C ARG A 402 -7.27 -2.87 3.04
N LEU A 403 -6.42 -2.16 3.78
CA LEU A 403 -6.85 -1.21 4.81
C LEU A 403 -7.65 -0.05 4.23
N LEU A 404 -7.29 0.44 3.05
CA LEU A 404 -8.01 1.50 2.36
C LEU A 404 -9.47 1.09 2.09
N TYR A 405 -9.70 -0.11 1.55
CA TYR A 405 -11.06 -0.60 1.29
C TYR A 405 -11.84 -0.93 2.56
N ILE A 406 -11.18 -1.42 3.62
CA ILE A 406 -11.82 -1.59 4.94
C ILE A 406 -12.29 -0.23 5.47
N ASN A 407 -11.44 0.81 5.38
CA ASN A 407 -11.83 2.16 5.81
C ASN A 407 -13.00 2.72 4.97
N ALA A 408 -13.07 2.38 3.68
CA ALA A 408 -14.22 2.75 2.85
C ALA A 408 -15.51 2.07 3.32
N ILE A 409 -15.48 0.78 3.64
CA ILE A 409 -16.64 0.07 4.21
C ILE A 409 -17.04 0.68 5.56
N LEU A 410 -16.09 0.95 6.46
CA LEU A 410 -16.38 1.59 7.76
C LEU A 410 -16.97 3.01 7.61
N GLY A 411 -16.62 3.72 6.56
CA GLY A 411 -17.25 5.02 6.21
C GLY A 411 -18.70 4.85 5.79
N ILE A 412 -19.01 3.80 5.02
CA ILE A 412 -20.37 3.51 4.55
C ILE A 412 -21.23 2.87 5.67
N GLU A 413 -20.66 1.99 6.48
CA GLU A 413 -21.31 1.19 7.53
C GLU A 413 -20.57 1.34 8.87
N PRO A 414 -20.71 2.47 9.57
CA PRO A 414 -19.89 2.77 10.76
C PRO A 414 -20.21 1.91 11.99
N LYS A 415 -21.16 0.97 11.92
CA LYS A 415 -21.57 0.11 13.03
C LYS A 415 -21.13 -1.36 12.85
N ASP A 416 -20.55 -1.70 11.72
CA ASP A 416 -19.97 -3.01 11.42
C ASP A 416 -18.42 -2.92 11.60
#